data_9cef6630e11f758835b4015e9790aa52
#
_entry.id   9cef6630e11f758835b4015e9790aa52
#
_cell.length_a   1.000
_cell.length_b   1.000
_cell.length_c   1.000
_cell.angle_alpha   90.00
_cell.angle_beta   90.00
_cell.angle_gamma   90.00
#
_symmetry.space_group_name_H-M   'P 1'
#
loop_
_entity.id
_entity.type
_entity.pdbx_description
1 polymer ?
#
loop_
_entity_poly.entity_id
_entity_poly.type
_entity_poly.pdbx_seq_one_letter_code
_entity_poly.pdbx_strand_id
1 'polypeptide(L)'
;MSLKLNENAFFLTKMNSVVVAERHPQADFPSHDHDFDELVIVWRGNGLHVWNDIPYPITCGDLFYINSRDRHSYESVNELALDNVLFCRERFGLAADWSQLLPGENVSQEQRYWRLSTLGMAVLRDKVDELAKECMKSEPLSIQLSEALLMQLALLL
;
A
#
# COMPACT_ATOMS: atom_id res chain seq x y z
N MET A 1 -8.73 6.86 21.14
CA MET A 1 -7.77 7.71 20.40
C MET A 1 -7.16 6.91 19.26
N SER A 2 -7.17 7.44 18.06
CA SER A 2 -6.48 6.76 16.97
C SER A 2 -4.98 7.11 16.98
N LEU A 3 -4.16 6.15 16.59
CA LEU A 3 -2.72 6.31 16.42
C LEU A 3 -2.44 6.94 15.06
N LYS A 4 -1.58 7.95 15.01
CA LYS A 4 -1.11 8.51 13.75
C LYS A 4 0.29 8.03 13.42
N LEU A 5 0.45 7.42 12.25
CA LEU A 5 1.75 6.99 11.74
C LEU A 5 2.35 8.07 10.87
N ASN A 6 3.63 8.37 11.11
CA ASN A 6 4.34 9.44 10.43
C ASN A 6 5.25 8.88 9.33
N GLU A 7 5.29 9.55 8.18
CA GLU A 7 6.12 9.15 7.04
C GLU A 7 7.60 8.98 7.41
N ASN A 8 8.13 9.82 8.29
CA ASN A 8 9.53 9.77 8.69
C ASN A 8 9.92 8.48 9.41
N ALA A 9 8.95 7.73 9.96
CA ALA A 9 9.20 6.45 10.62
C ALA A 9 9.38 5.29 9.63
N PHE A 10 8.96 5.44 8.37
CA PHE A 10 8.91 4.36 7.39
C PHE A 10 9.86 4.56 6.21
N PHE A 11 10.05 5.78 5.75
CA PHE A 11 10.87 6.06 4.58
C PHE A 11 12.35 6.13 4.95
N LEU A 12 13.19 5.53 4.11
CA LEU A 12 14.63 5.38 4.35
C LEU A 12 15.33 6.73 4.55
N THR A 13 15.01 7.71 3.71
CA THR A 13 15.48 9.09 3.81
C THR A 13 14.34 10.05 3.49
N LYS A 14 14.56 11.35 3.67
CA LYS A 14 13.56 12.37 3.28
C LYS A 14 13.35 12.46 1.77
N MET A 15 14.27 11.93 0.98
CA MET A 15 14.19 11.92 -0.49
C MET A 15 13.45 10.69 -1.03
N ASN A 16 13.39 9.60 -0.27
CA ASN A 16 12.66 8.41 -0.67
C ASN A 16 11.16 8.68 -0.66
N SER A 17 10.50 8.30 -1.74
CA SER A 17 9.07 8.55 -1.98
C SER A 17 8.21 7.31 -1.96
N VAL A 18 8.83 6.12 -2.03
CA VAL A 18 8.15 4.82 -2.01
C VAL A 18 8.90 3.87 -1.10
N VAL A 19 8.16 3.08 -0.32
CA VAL A 19 8.73 2.00 0.48
C VAL A 19 7.76 0.83 0.54
N VAL A 20 8.29 -0.40 0.57
CA VAL A 20 7.50 -1.61 0.79
C VAL A 20 7.72 -2.07 2.23
N ALA A 21 6.65 -2.10 3.01
CA ALA A 21 6.66 -2.61 4.38
C ALA A 21 6.01 -4.00 4.38
N GLU A 22 6.84 -5.03 4.45
CA GLU A 22 6.37 -6.41 4.50
C GLU A 22 5.82 -6.75 5.89
N ARG A 23 4.67 -7.42 5.92
CA ARG A 23 4.04 -7.93 7.14
C ARG A 23 3.71 -9.41 6.96
N HIS A 24 4.68 -10.24 7.25
CA HIS A 24 4.59 -11.69 7.11
C HIS A 24 4.95 -12.38 8.44
N PRO A 25 4.04 -12.40 9.43
CA PRO A 25 2.61 -12.06 9.38
C PRO A 25 2.29 -10.61 9.75
N GLN A 26 1.07 -10.19 9.41
CA GLN A 26 0.43 -9.00 9.96
C GLN A 26 -0.34 -9.42 11.22
N ALA A 27 0.03 -8.87 12.35
CA ALA A 27 -0.71 -9.06 13.60
C ALA A 27 -1.93 -8.11 13.66
N ASP A 28 -2.83 -8.36 14.61
CA ASP A 28 -3.85 -7.38 14.95
C ASP A 28 -3.19 -6.04 15.22
N PHE A 29 -3.78 -4.99 14.69
CA PHE A 29 -3.22 -3.64 14.80
C PHE A 29 -4.33 -2.63 15.07
N PRO A 30 -4.13 -1.72 16.04
CA PRO A 30 -5.19 -0.78 16.42
C PRO A 30 -5.52 0.23 15.32
N SER A 31 -6.68 0.86 15.47
CA SER A 31 -7.10 1.92 14.55
C SER A 31 -6.05 3.01 14.47
N HIS A 32 -5.69 3.37 13.24
CA HIS A 32 -4.66 4.37 12.96
C HIS A 32 -4.96 5.09 11.65
N ASP A 33 -4.39 6.25 11.51
CA ASP A 33 -4.26 6.97 10.25
C ASP A 33 -2.78 7.26 9.99
N HIS A 34 -2.47 7.78 8.81
CA HIS A 34 -1.10 8.10 8.42
C HIS A 34 -1.07 9.28 7.44
N ASP A 35 0.11 9.89 7.30
CA ASP A 35 0.30 11.05 6.43
C ASP A 35 0.87 10.67 5.05
N PHE A 36 0.80 9.40 4.68
CA PHE A 36 1.20 8.85 3.40
C PHE A 36 0.06 8.02 2.80
N ASP A 37 0.14 7.73 1.52
CA ASP A 37 -0.78 6.82 0.85
C ASP A 37 -0.26 5.38 0.91
N GLU A 38 -1.17 4.41 0.80
CA GLU A 38 -0.83 3.00 0.98
C GLU A 38 -1.65 2.11 0.05
N LEU A 39 -0.96 1.21 -0.65
CA LEU A 39 -1.58 0.07 -1.32
C LEU A 39 -1.30 -1.17 -0.48
N VAL A 40 -2.34 -1.86 -0.07
CA VAL A 40 -2.24 -3.09 0.73
C VAL A 40 -2.55 -4.27 -0.17
N ILE A 41 -1.64 -5.25 -0.20
CA ILE A 41 -1.78 -6.44 -1.04
C ILE A 41 -1.76 -7.66 -0.13
N VAL A 42 -2.87 -8.42 -0.11
CA VAL A 42 -2.99 -9.60 0.74
C VAL A 42 -2.52 -10.84 -0.02
N TRP A 43 -1.44 -11.48 0.47
CA TRP A 43 -0.85 -12.65 -0.16
C TRP A 43 -1.38 -13.97 0.36
N ARG A 44 -1.71 -14.05 1.65
CA ARG A 44 -2.27 -15.27 2.27
C ARG A 44 -2.92 -14.96 3.60
N GLY A 45 -3.61 -15.95 4.13
CA GLY A 45 -4.30 -15.82 5.41
C GLY A 45 -5.60 -15.05 5.28
N ASN A 46 -6.14 -14.62 6.41
CA ASN A 46 -7.39 -13.88 6.45
C ASN A 46 -7.46 -12.99 7.69
N GLY A 47 -8.45 -12.10 7.73
CA GLY A 47 -8.72 -11.25 8.86
C GLY A 47 -9.84 -10.26 8.54
N LEU A 48 -10.09 -9.35 9.48
CA LEU A 48 -10.97 -8.22 9.29
C LEU A 48 -10.14 -6.95 9.13
N HIS A 49 -10.33 -6.26 8.03
CA HIS A 49 -9.84 -4.91 7.80
C HIS A 49 -10.98 -3.95 8.11
N VAL A 50 -10.87 -3.22 9.21
CA VAL A 50 -11.87 -2.22 9.58
C VAL A 50 -11.42 -0.88 9.01
N TRP A 51 -12.12 -0.44 7.98
CA TRP A 51 -11.74 0.69 7.16
C TRP A 51 -12.82 1.78 7.27
N ASN A 52 -12.47 2.89 7.89
CA ASN A 52 -13.40 3.96 8.24
C ASN A 52 -14.63 3.43 8.97
N ASP A 53 -14.38 2.60 9.98
CA ASP A 53 -15.39 1.96 10.84
C ASP A 53 -16.27 0.91 10.14
N ILE A 54 -15.94 0.53 8.89
CA ILE A 54 -16.64 -0.52 8.15
C ILE A 54 -15.75 -1.76 8.08
N PRO A 55 -16.20 -2.93 8.59
CA PRO A 55 -15.42 -4.15 8.54
C PRO A 55 -15.48 -4.80 7.14
N TYR A 56 -14.32 -5.14 6.62
CA TYR A 56 -14.17 -5.88 5.37
C TYR A 56 -13.40 -7.18 5.66
N PRO A 57 -14.02 -8.35 5.47
CA PRO A 57 -13.25 -9.60 5.47
C PRO A 57 -12.25 -9.58 4.33
N ILE A 58 -10.99 -9.86 4.64
CA ILE A 58 -9.92 -9.86 3.64
C ILE A 58 -9.24 -11.22 3.57
N THR A 59 -8.78 -11.58 2.38
CA THR A 59 -8.09 -12.82 2.11
C THR A 59 -7.16 -12.67 0.89
N CYS A 60 -6.45 -13.74 0.55
CA CYS A 60 -5.54 -13.76 -0.61
C CYS A 60 -6.22 -13.24 -1.88
N GLY A 61 -5.56 -12.33 -2.56
CA GLY A 61 -6.05 -11.69 -3.78
C GLY A 61 -6.69 -10.33 -3.56
N ASP A 62 -6.92 -9.95 -2.31
CA ASP A 62 -7.47 -8.63 -2.01
C ASP A 62 -6.37 -7.57 -2.05
N LEU A 63 -6.69 -6.44 -2.69
CA LEU A 63 -5.86 -5.26 -2.73
C LEU A 63 -6.74 -4.04 -2.47
N PHE A 64 -6.26 -3.10 -1.68
CA PHE A 64 -7.02 -1.88 -1.41
C PHE A 64 -6.10 -0.68 -1.26
N TYR A 65 -6.64 0.48 -1.59
CA TYR A 65 -5.94 1.74 -1.56
C TYR A 65 -6.44 2.59 -0.39
N ILE A 66 -5.52 2.89 0.54
CA ILE A 66 -5.75 3.72 1.73
C ILE A 66 -5.06 5.06 1.52
N ASN A 67 -5.80 6.15 1.67
CA ASN A 67 -5.21 7.49 1.60
C ASN A 67 -5.03 8.10 2.99
N SER A 68 -4.43 9.28 3.05
CA SER A 68 -4.13 9.95 4.31
C SER A 68 -5.34 10.43 5.10
N ARG A 69 -6.54 10.37 4.52
CA ARG A 69 -7.79 10.72 5.20
C ARG A 69 -8.47 9.52 5.84
N ASP A 70 -8.04 8.32 5.49
CA ASP A 70 -8.64 7.09 5.98
C ASP A 70 -8.08 6.71 7.35
N ARG A 71 -8.92 5.99 8.09
CA ARG A 71 -8.57 5.32 9.34
C ARG A 71 -8.82 3.83 9.17
N HIS A 72 -7.90 2.99 9.62
CA HIS A 72 -8.10 1.55 9.50
C HIS A 72 -7.40 0.77 10.62
N SER A 73 -7.84 -0.47 10.79
CA SER A 73 -7.27 -1.42 11.74
C SER A 73 -7.35 -2.84 11.18
N TYR A 74 -6.60 -3.75 11.79
CA TYR A 74 -6.65 -5.18 11.50
C TYR A 74 -7.09 -5.92 12.77
N GLU A 75 -8.12 -6.74 12.64
CA GLU A 75 -8.70 -7.50 13.74
C GLU A 75 -8.90 -8.94 13.33
N SER A 76 -8.90 -9.85 14.31
CA SER A 76 -9.19 -11.27 14.10
C SER A 76 -8.35 -11.88 12.96
N VAL A 77 -7.07 -11.52 12.89
CA VAL A 77 -6.18 -12.00 11.85
C VAL A 77 -5.80 -13.46 12.10
N ASN A 78 -5.69 -14.22 11.01
CA ASN A 78 -5.29 -15.62 11.03
C ASN A 78 -4.24 -15.85 9.96
N GLU A 79 -2.97 -15.91 10.36
CA GLU A 79 -1.82 -16.09 9.47
C GLU A 79 -1.84 -15.14 8.27
N LEU A 80 -2.30 -13.93 8.51
CA LEU A 80 -2.41 -12.89 7.49
C LEU A 80 -1.03 -12.43 7.06
N ALA A 81 -0.72 -12.55 5.78
CA ALA A 81 0.51 -12.02 5.20
C ALA A 81 0.17 -11.03 4.09
N LEU A 82 0.68 -9.83 4.22
CA LEU A 82 0.45 -8.74 3.27
C LEU A 82 1.68 -7.87 3.11
N ASP A 83 1.70 -7.10 2.04
CA ASP A 83 2.67 -6.04 1.83
C ASP A 83 1.95 -4.71 1.79
N ASN A 84 2.53 -3.72 2.45
CA ASN A 84 2.09 -2.34 2.38
C ASN A 84 3.06 -1.58 1.47
N VAL A 85 2.57 -1.10 0.34
CA VAL A 85 3.35 -0.21 -0.53
C VAL A 85 2.99 1.22 -0.15
N LEU A 86 3.89 1.88 0.56
CA LEU A 86 3.70 3.23 1.10
C LEU A 86 4.32 4.24 0.13
N PHE A 87 3.65 5.37 -0.08
CA PHE A 87 4.20 6.42 -0.93
C PHE A 87 3.74 7.81 -0.53
N CYS A 88 4.62 8.78 -0.77
CA CYS A 88 4.36 10.20 -0.54
C CYS A 88 4.34 10.92 -1.90
N ARG A 89 3.16 11.35 -2.32
CA ARG A 89 2.99 12.02 -3.63
C ARG A 89 3.85 13.27 -3.74
N GLU A 90 3.95 14.03 -2.66
CA GLU A 90 4.70 15.28 -2.61
C GLU A 90 6.21 15.09 -2.78
N ARG A 91 6.71 13.89 -2.56
CA ARG A 91 8.13 13.57 -2.72
C ARG A 91 8.50 13.07 -4.11
N PHE A 92 7.51 12.79 -4.97
CA PHE A 92 7.76 12.25 -6.30
C PHE A 92 8.54 13.23 -7.17
N GLY A 93 9.65 12.76 -7.75
CA GLY A 93 10.41 13.48 -8.75
C GLY A 93 9.90 13.27 -10.17
N LEU A 94 9.31 12.08 -10.44
CA LEU A 94 8.68 11.80 -11.72
C LEU A 94 7.31 12.47 -11.80
N ALA A 95 6.97 13.00 -12.97
CA ALA A 95 5.63 13.53 -13.21
C ALA A 95 4.62 12.38 -13.22
N ALA A 96 3.55 12.52 -12.44
CA ALA A 96 2.50 11.52 -12.35
C ALA A 96 1.14 12.21 -12.34
N ASP A 97 0.24 11.74 -13.20
CA ASP A 97 -1.16 12.14 -13.15
C ASP A 97 -1.90 11.17 -12.24
N TRP A 98 -1.97 11.51 -10.96
CA TRP A 98 -2.59 10.67 -9.94
C TRP A 98 -4.06 10.40 -10.21
N SER A 99 -4.76 11.31 -10.89
CA SER A 99 -6.16 11.11 -11.26
C SER A 99 -6.36 9.97 -12.26
N GLN A 100 -5.32 9.66 -13.02
CA GLN A 100 -5.33 8.55 -13.98
C GLN A 100 -4.81 7.25 -13.37
N LEU A 101 -3.92 7.34 -12.38
CA LEU A 101 -3.25 6.18 -11.80
C LEU A 101 -4.09 5.51 -10.70
N LEU A 102 -4.74 6.31 -9.87
CA LEU A 102 -5.45 5.81 -8.69
C LEU A 102 -6.81 6.49 -8.54
N PRO A 103 -7.77 5.83 -7.86
CA PRO A 103 -9.07 6.45 -7.57
C PRO A 103 -8.91 7.76 -6.79
N GLY A 104 -9.77 8.73 -7.09
CA GLY A 104 -9.76 10.03 -6.44
C GLY A 104 -10.25 9.99 -4.99
N GLU A 105 -10.07 11.10 -4.29
CA GLU A 105 -10.40 11.22 -2.86
C GLU A 105 -11.89 11.05 -2.54
N ASN A 106 -12.77 11.38 -3.51
CA ASN A 106 -14.22 11.31 -3.32
C ASN A 106 -14.83 9.99 -3.84
N VAL A 107 -13.97 9.05 -4.20
CA VAL A 107 -14.39 7.73 -4.68
C VAL A 107 -14.72 6.85 -3.47
N SER A 108 -15.78 6.05 -3.57
CA SER A 108 -16.18 5.14 -2.49
C SER A 108 -15.11 4.11 -2.16
N GLN A 109 -15.15 3.56 -0.95
CA GLN A 109 -14.20 2.54 -0.54
C GLN A 109 -14.26 1.29 -1.43
N GLU A 110 -15.46 0.90 -1.89
CA GLU A 110 -15.65 -0.23 -2.80
C GLU A 110 -14.92 -0.01 -4.13
N GLN A 111 -14.79 1.20 -4.60
CA GLN A 111 -14.07 1.55 -5.82
C GLN A 111 -12.55 1.66 -5.60
N ARG A 112 -12.11 1.57 -4.36
CA ARG A 112 -10.69 1.55 -3.97
C ARG A 112 -10.26 0.16 -3.49
N TYR A 113 -11.01 -0.87 -3.86
CA TYR A 113 -10.83 -2.26 -3.49
C TYR A 113 -10.82 -3.10 -4.76
N TRP A 114 -9.82 -3.98 -4.91
CA TRP A 114 -9.68 -4.88 -6.04
C TRP A 114 -9.58 -6.32 -5.56
N ARG A 115 -10.13 -7.22 -6.35
CA ARG A 115 -9.91 -8.65 -6.18
C ARG A 115 -9.18 -9.18 -7.39
N LEU A 116 -7.97 -9.64 -7.17
CA LEU A 116 -7.08 -10.06 -8.24
C LEU A 116 -7.22 -11.56 -8.52
N SER A 117 -7.09 -11.93 -9.78
CA SER A 117 -6.98 -13.33 -10.19
C SER A 117 -5.63 -13.91 -9.77
N THR A 118 -5.51 -15.24 -9.81
CA THR A 118 -4.23 -15.91 -9.53
C THR A 118 -3.12 -15.40 -10.45
N LEU A 119 -3.43 -15.20 -11.73
CA LEU A 119 -2.45 -14.66 -12.68
C LEU A 119 -2.10 -13.20 -12.35
N GLY A 120 -3.10 -12.39 -12.04
CA GLY A 120 -2.88 -11.00 -11.61
C GLY A 120 -1.99 -10.90 -10.38
N MET A 121 -2.22 -11.80 -9.41
CA MET A 121 -1.38 -11.88 -8.21
C MET A 121 0.07 -12.24 -8.54
N ALA A 122 0.30 -13.18 -9.45
CA ALA A 122 1.64 -13.57 -9.86
C ALA A 122 2.39 -12.41 -10.53
N VAL A 123 1.74 -11.69 -11.44
CA VAL A 123 2.32 -10.51 -12.11
C VAL A 123 2.63 -9.42 -11.09
N LEU A 124 1.69 -9.16 -10.18
CA LEU A 124 1.87 -8.13 -9.16
C LEU A 124 3.00 -8.49 -8.20
N ARG A 125 3.13 -9.77 -7.84
CA ARG A 125 4.19 -10.26 -6.95
C ARG A 125 5.57 -9.94 -7.50
N ASP A 126 5.81 -10.20 -8.76
CA ASP A 126 7.09 -9.91 -9.40
C ASP A 126 7.42 -8.41 -9.31
N LYS A 127 6.44 -7.55 -9.54
CA LYS A 127 6.63 -6.09 -9.47
C LYS A 127 6.87 -5.61 -8.05
N VAL A 128 6.15 -6.14 -7.07
CA VAL A 128 6.33 -5.78 -5.66
C VAL A 128 7.70 -6.25 -5.16
N ASP A 129 8.14 -7.44 -5.52
CA ASP A 129 9.46 -7.95 -5.16
C ASP A 129 10.58 -7.08 -5.73
N GLU A 130 10.44 -6.65 -6.97
CA GLU A 130 11.37 -5.73 -7.63
C GLU A 130 11.40 -4.38 -6.92
N LEU A 131 10.23 -3.83 -6.62
CA LEU A 131 10.10 -2.56 -5.89
C LEU A 131 10.68 -2.67 -4.47
N ALA A 132 10.42 -3.78 -3.78
CA ALA A 132 10.93 -3.98 -2.41
C ALA A 132 12.46 -3.93 -2.35
N LYS A 133 13.13 -4.42 -3.38
CA LYS A 133 14.59 -4.34 -3.47
C LYS A 133 15.06 -2.93 -3.79
N GLU A 134 14.42 -2.29 -4.76
CA GLU A 134 14.86 -0.98 -5.25
C GLU A 134 14.62 0.13 -4.22
N CYS A 135 13.51 0.09 -3.49
CA CYS A 135 13.17 1.11 -2.49
C CYS A 135 14.08 1.10 -1.25
N MET A 136 14.94 0.09 -1.11
CA MET A 136 15.95 0.04 -0.04
C MET A 136 17.20 0.87 -0.37
N LYS A 137 17.26 1.47 -1.54
CA LYS A 137 18.36 2.29 -2.00
C LYS A 137 17.97 3.76 -2.00
N SER A 138 18.93 4.65 -1.74
CA SER A 138 18.70 6.09 -1.63
C SER A 138 19.34 6.92 -2.76
N GLU A 139 19.97 6.28 -3.73
CA GLU A 139 20.51 6.95 -4.90
C GLU A 139 19.38 7.56 -5.75
N PRO A 140 19.59 8.72 -6.37
CA PRO A 140 18.52 9.39 -7.12
C PRO A 140 17.87 8.54 -8.21
N LEU A 141 18.64 7.74 -8.94
CA LEU A 141 18.10 6.85 -9.98
C LEU A 141 17.28 5.71 -9.39
N SER A 142 17.68 5.19 -8.23
CA SER A 142 16.92 4.14 -7.54
C SER A 142 15.59 4.68 -7.02
N ILE A 143 15.58 5.90 -6.51
CA ILE A 143 14.35 6.57 -6.09
C ILE A 143 13.40 6.73 -7.28
N GLN A 144 13.91 7.20 -8.43
CA GLN A 144 13.12 7.34 -9.65
C GLN A 144 12.61 5.99 -10.16
N LEU A 145 13.43 4.94 -10.12
CA LEU A 145 13.01 3.60 -10.53
C LEU A 145 11.90 3.06 -9.61
N SER A 146 12.01 3.29 -8.30
CA SER A 146 10.96 2.92 -7.35
C SER A 146 9.64 3.63 -7.68
N GLU A 147 9.69 4.91 -8.04
CA GLU A 147 8.51 5.66 -8.46
C GLU A 147 7.90 5.08 -9.74
N ALA A 148 8.73 4.75 -10.73
CA ALA A 148 8.28 4.14 -11.98
C ALA A 148 7.65 2.77 -11.74
N LEU A 149 8.21 1.96 -10.84
CA LEU A 149 7.65 0.66 -10.47
C LEU A 149 6.30 0.80 -9.78
N LEU A 150 6.12 1.78 -8.90
CA LEU A 150 4.82 2.07 -8.31
C LEU A 150 3.80 2.47 -9.38
N MET A 151 4.19 3.31 -10.33
CA MET A 151 3.31 3.70 -11.43
C MET A 151 2.90 2.48 -12.26
N GLN A 152 3.81 1.54 -12.52
CA GLN A 152 3.47 0.27 -13.18
C GLN A 152 2.47 -0.54 -12.37
N LEU A 153 2.65 -0.65 -11.04
CA LEU A 153 1.69 -1.33 -10.18
C LEU A 153 0.30 -0.73 -10.32
N ALA A 154 0.19 0.59 -10.24
CA ALA A 154 -1.08 1.28 -10.37
C ALA A 154 -1.75 1.02 -11.72
N LEU A 155 -0.97 0.97 -12.78
CA LEU A 155 -1.49 0.72 -14.14
C LEU A 155 -1.92 -0.72 -14.38
N LEU A 156 -1.53 -1.67 -13.52
CA LEU A 156 -1.94 -3.07 -13.58
C LEU A 156 -3.29 -3.33 -12.90
N LEU A 157 -3.84 -2.36 -12.18
CA LEU A 157 -5.09 -2.51 -11.40
C LEU A 157 -6.38 -2.29 -12.23
#